data_965109b6da975bb4ff7e4f5bb2a69c77
#
_entry.id   965109b6da975bb4ff7e4f5bb2a69c77
#
_cell.length_a   1.000
_cell.length_b   1.000
_cell.length_c   1.000
_cell.angle_alpha   90.00
_cell.angle_beta   90.00
_cell.angle_gamma   90.00
#
_symmetry.space_group_name_H-M   'P 1'
#
loop_
_entity.id
_entity.type
_entity.pdbx_description
1 polymer ?
#
loop_
_entity_poly.entity_id
_entity_poly.type
_entity_poly.pdbx_seq_one_letter_code
_entity_poly.pdbx_strand_id
1 'polypeptide(L)'
;KKYKMTGTIFLITDFVGRPGYLTWEQVKEMSDNGMEFGSHTLSHRPLDSFDRNGMRHELVESKKAVEWRLGKPCHFIAFPEGKFTDAVLEETQNAGYRYGFTVDTGRVFPWDDPYNLDRVPFFEGPVSFEHFRFRLTLSAFSALLWKSHKFFDHMEFTKPLAKTIPEP
;
A
#
# COMPACT_ATOMS: atom_id res chain seq x y z
N LYS A 1 21.45 -5.20 2.40
CA LYS A 1 22.40 -6.29 2.75
C LYS A 1 22.87 -6.25 4.22
N LYS A 2 23.16 -5.09 4.81
CA LYS A 2 23.65 -4.95 6.20
C LYS A 2 22.67 -5.54 7.23
N TYR A 3 21.39 -5.35 7.04
CA TYR A 3 20.35 -5.77 8.01
C TYR A 3 19.53 -6.97 7.55
N LYS A 4 19.84 -7.56 6.39
CA LYS A 4 19.08 -8.67 5.77
C LYS A 4 17.56 -8.37 5.68
N MET A 5 17.22 -7.10 5.49
CA MET A 5 15.83 -6.67 5.32
C MET A 5 15.45 -6.69 3.84
N THR A 6 14.24 -7.08 3.57
CA THR A 6 13.57 -6.94 2.29
C THR A 6 12.51 -5.86 2.38
N GLY A 7 12.09 -5.32 1.25
CA GLY A 7 11.00 -4.36 1.18
C GLY A 7 10.30 -4.48 -0.16
N THR A 8 9.08 -3.99 -0.23
CA THR A 8 8.30 -3.92 -1.46
C THR A 8 8.24 -2.47 -1.93
N ILE A 9 8.57 -2.24 -3.19
CA ILE A 9 8.47 -0.93 -3.83
C ILE A 9 7.33 -0.98 -4.84
N PHE A 10 6.42 -0.01 -4.77
CA PHE A 10 5.31 0.12 -5.70
C PHE A 10 5.70 1.06 -6.85
N LEU A 11 5.60 0.57 -8.09
CA LEU A 11 6.02 1.27 -9.30
C LEU A 11 4.84 1.88 -10.03
N ILE A 12 4.92 3.18 -10.33
CA ILE A 12 4.11 3.83 -11.36
C ILE A 12 4.80 3.50 -12.68
N THR A 13 4.26 2.56 -13.44
CA THR A 13 5.02 1.94 -14.53
C THR A 13 5.34 2.88 -15.68
N ASP A 14 4.49 3.89 -15.95
CA ASP A 14 4.75 4.94 -16.94
C ASP A 14 5.85 5.93 -16.51
N PHE A 15 6.21 5.93 -15.22
CA PHE A 15 7.23 6.86 -14.73
C PHE A 15 8.61 6.22 -14.66
N VAL A 16 8.69 4.90 -14.76
CA VAL A 16 9.99 4.20 -14.78
C VAL A 16 10.80 4.64 -15.99
N GLY A 17 12.03 5.08 -15.73
CA GLY A 17 12.96 5.63 -16.75
C GLY A 17 12.83 7.13 -16.99
N ARG A 18 11.86 7.83 -16.37
CA ARG A 18 11.81 9.30 -16.42
C ARG A 18 12.86 9.91 -15.47
N PRO A 19 13.30 11.15 -15.72
CA PRO A 19 14.19 11.84 -14.79
C PRO A 19 13.62 11.87 -13.35
N GLY A 20 14.44 11.48 -12.37
CA GLY A 20 14.03 11.40 -10.96
C GLY A 20 13.35 10.10 -10.55
N TYR A 21 13.10 9.18 -11.48
CA TYR A 21 12.55 7.85 -11.20
C TYR A 21 13.58 6.76 -11.49
N LEU A 22 13.34 5.56 -10.92
CA LEU A 22 14.17 4.39 -11.20
C LEU A 22 14.09 4.01 -12.69
N THR A 23 15.20 3.52 -13.24
CA THR A 23 15.17 2.83 -14.53
C THR A 23 14.82 1.36 -14.38
N TRP A 24 14.40 0.68 -15.45
CA TRP A 24 14.10 -0.75 -15.40
C TRP A 24 15.33 -1.60 -15.08
N GLU A 25 16.53 -1.15 -15.43
CA GLU A 25 17.80 -1.80 -15.08
C GLU A 25 18.03 -1.75 -13.56
N GLN A 26 17.79 -0.58 -12.95
CA GLN A 26 17.88 -0.42 -11.49
C GLN A 26 16.82 -1.26 -10.76
N VAL A 27 15.59 -1.26 -11.25
CA VAL A 27 14.50 -2.10 -10.72
C VAL A 27 14.89 -3.57 -10.77
N LYS A 28 15.45 -4.03 -11.90
CA LYS A 28 15.91 -5.41 -12.04
C LYS A 28 17.07 -5.72 -11.09
N GLU A 29 18.07 -4.88 -11.00
CA GLU A 29 19.20 -5.05 -10.08
C GLU A 29 18.71 -5.15 -8.62
N MET A 30 17.80 -4.28 -8.21
CA MET A 30 17.21 -4.31 -6.86
C MET A 30 16.41 -5.59 -6.63
N SER A 31 15.64 -6.05 -7.62
CA SER A 31 14.88 -7.30 -7.55
C SER A 31 15.79 -8.52 -7.44
N ASP A 32 16.89 -8.56 -8.16
CA ASP A 32 17.90 -9.63 -8.09
C ASP A 32 18.64 -9.64 -6.74
N ASN A 33 18.66 -8.50 -6.05
CA ASN A 33 19.20 -8.34 -4.70
C ASN A 33 18.16 -8.52 -3.58
N GLY A 34 16.95 -9.02 -3.88
CA GLY A 34 15.95 -9.41 -2.89
C GLY A 34 14.91 -8.35 -2.55
N MET A 35 14.88 -7.21 -3.27
CA MET A 35 13.75 -6.28 -3.18
C MET A 35 12.56 -6.82 -3.95
N GLU A 36 11.36 -6.58 -3.44
CA GLU A 36 10.12 -6.95 -4.09
C GLU A 36 9.48 -5.73 -4.76
N PHE A 37 8.76 -5.97 -5.85
CA PHE A 37 8.11 -4.91 -6.59
C PHE A 37 6.62 -5.20 -6.77
N GLY A 38 5.80 -4.19 -6.49
CA GLY A 38 4.37 -4.16 -6.75
C GLY A 38 4.01 -3.06 -7.73
N SER A 39 2.76 -3.04 -8.15
CA SER A 39 2.21 -1.98 -9.01
C SER A 39 1.69 -0.80 -8.18
N HIS A 40 1.84 0.40 -8.73
CA HIS A 40 1.14 1.60 -8.29
C HIS A 40 0.36 2.21 -9.46
N THR A 41 -0.27 1.34 -10.24
CA THR A 41 -0.94 1.58 -11.52
C THR A 41 0.01 2.01 -12.64
N LEU A 42 -0.55 2.30 -13.80
CA LEU A 42 0.19 2.74 -14.97
C LEU A 42 0.53 4.23 -14.86
N SER A 43 -0.48 5.07 -14.66
CA SER A 43 -0.39 6.54 -14.75
C SER A 43 -0.42 7.28 -13.40
N HIS A 44 -0.64 6.58 -12.28
CA HIS A 44 -0.84 7.15 -10.93
C HIS A 44 -2.14 7.98 -10.77
N ARG A 45 -3.09 7.87 -11.69
CA ARG A 45 -4.39 8.50 -11.50
C ARG A 45 -5.27 7.64 -10.60
N PRO A 46 -6.12 8.23 -9.74
CA PRO A 46 -7.08 7.47 -8.93
C PRO A 46 -7.95 6.57 -9.82
N LEU A 47 -8.06 5.30 -9.47
CA LEU A 47 -8.75 4.30 -10.29
C LEU A 47 -10.25 4.58 -10.41
N ASP A 48 -10.86 5.18 -9.38
CA ASP A 48 -12.27 5.60 -9.37
C ASP A 48 -12.57 6.75 -10.37
N SER A 49 -11.53 7.39 -10.94
CA SER A 49 -11.69 8.40 -11.98
C SER A 49 -11.86 7.83 -13.40
N PHE A 50 -11.76 6.52 -13.56
CA PHE A 50 -11.89 5.82 -14.84
C PHE A 50 -13.22 5.07 -14.94
N ASP A 51 -13.64 4.79 -16.17
CA ASP A 51 -14.63 3.74 -16.42
C ASP A 51 -14.02 2.34 -16.21
N ARG A 52 -14.83 1.29 -16.24
CA ARG A 52 -14.36 -0.08 -16.03
C ARG A 52 -13.25 -0.52 -17.01
N ASN A 53 -13.30 -0.06 -18.25
CA ASN A 53 -12.28 -0.39 -19.23
C ASN A 53 -10.96 0.32 -18.92
N GLY A 54 -11.02 1.58 -18.53
CA GLY A 54 -9.86 2.34 -18.07
C GLY A 54 -9.24 1.76 -16.80
N MET A 55 -10.06 1.39 -15.80
CA MET A 55 -9.57 0.70 -14.59
C MET A 55 -8.81 -0.57 -14.95
N ARG A 56 -9.43 -1.42 -15.78
CA ARG A 56 -8.81 -2.67 -16.24
C ARG A 56 -7.51 -2.44 -16.98
N HIS A 57 -7.46 -1.44 -17.84
CA HIS A 57 -6.24 -1.07 -18.56
C HIS A 57 -5.12 -0.67 -17.61
N GLU A 58 -5.39 0.25 -16.68
CA GLU A 58 -4.43 0.69 -15.65
C GLU A 58 -3.88 -0.49 -14.83
N LEU A 59 -4.74 -1.40 -14.41
CA LEU A 59 -4.40 -2.54 -13.56
C LEU A 59 -3.63 -3.61 -14.33
N VAL A 60 -4.13 -4.00 -15.49
CA VAL A 60 -3.57 -5.11 -16.26
C VAL A 60 -2.24 -4.73 -16.89
N GLU A 61 -2.14 -3.55 -17.50
CA GLU A 61 -0.91 -3.17 -18.20
C GLU A 61 0.22 -2.84 -17.21
N SER A 62 -0.08 -2.23 -16.06
CA SER A 62 0.94 -2.02 -15.03
C SER A 62 1.46 -3.35 -14.46
N LYS A 63 0.57 -4.31 -14.21
CA LYS A 63 0.96 -5.66 -13.78
C LYS A 63 1.86 -6.35 -14.79
N LYS A 64 1.44 -6.38 -16.06
CA LYS A 64 2.20 -6.98 -17.16
C LYS A 64 3.58 -6.34 -17.33
N ALA A 65 3.67 -5.01 -17.21
CA ALA A 65 4.94 -4.31 -17.32
C ALA A 65 5.95 -4.78 -16.25
N VAL A 66 5.52 -4.88 -14.99
CA VAL A 66 6.36 -5.37 -13.89
C VAL A 66 6.74 -6.84 -14.13
N GLU A 67 5.78 -7.69 -14.45
CA GLU A 67 6.00 -9.14 -14.66
C GLU A 67 6.93 -9.41 -15.84
N TRP A 68 6.71 -8.72 -16.96
CA TRP A 68 7.56 -8.90 -18.14
C TRP A 68 9.01 -8.46 -17.90
N ARG A 69 9.20 -7.33 -17.20
CA ARG A 69 10.53 -6.79 -16.92
C ARG A 69 11.31 -7.61 -15.90
N LEU A 70 10.64 -8.18 -14.91
CA LEU A 70 11.30 -8.89 -13.81
C LEU A 70 11.30 -10.41 -13.99
N GLY A 71 10.44 -10.95 -14.86
CA GLY A 71 10.24 -12.40 -14.99
C GLY A 71 9.66 -13.05 -13.73
N LYS A 72 8.97 -12.28 -12.91
CA LYS A 72 8.40 -12.69 -11.62
C LYS A 72 6.93 -12.24 -11.52
N PRO A 73 6.06 -12.98 -10.82
CA PRO A 73 4.68 -12.55 -10.60
C PRO A 73 4.61 -11.22 -9.81
N CYS A 74 3.73 -10.32 -10.22
CA CYS A 74 3.39 -9.10 -9.49
C CYS A 74 2.10 -9.33 -8.70
N HIS A 75 2.22 -9.59 -7.40
CA HIS A 75 1.09 -9.92 -6.54
C HIS A 75 0.45 -8.72 -5.86
N PHE A 76 1.19 -7.62 -5.74
CA PHE A 76 0.84 -6.48 -4.92
C PHE A 76 0.49 -5.26 -5.74
N ILE A 77 -0.55 -4.54 -5.30
CA ILE A 77 -0.87 -3.20 -5.81
C ILE A 77 -1.09 -2.25 -4.63
N ALA A 78 -0.60 -1.02 -4.73
CA ALA A 78 -1.02 0.09 -3.89
C ALA A 78 -1.92 1.02 -4.71
N PHE A 79 -3.08 1.38 -4.16
CA PHE A 79 -4.00 2.27 -4.86
C PHE A 79 -3.52 3.73 -4.80
N PRO A 80 -3.48 4.46 -5.93
CA PRO A 80 -3.17 5.88 -5.93
C PRO A 80 -4.10 6.65 -4.99
N GLU A 81 -3.52 7.51 -4.16
CA GLU A 81 -4.22 8.27 -3.11
C GLU A 81 -5.03 7.39 -2.12
N GLY A 82 -4.84 6.07 -2.15
CA GLY A 82 -5.61 5.11 -1.36
C GLY A 82 -7.07 5.00 -1.74
N LYS A 83 -7.51 5.65 -2.83
CA LYS A 83 -8.92 5.66 -3.26
C LYS A 83 -9.29 4.37 -3.98
N PHE A 84 -10.38 3.78 -3.55
CA PHE A 84 -10.96 2.59 -4.17
C PHE A 84 -12.48 2.56 -3.98
N THR A 85 -13.13 1.77 -4.80
CA THR A 85 -14.56 1.43 -4.74
C THR A 85 -14.70 -0.06 -4.91
N ASP A 86 -15.87 -0.63 -4.66
CA ASP A 86 -16.12 -2.06 -4.90
C ASP A 86 -15.77 -2.45 -6.34
N ALA A 87 -16.04 -1.59 -7.31
CA ALA A 87 -15.68 -1.83 -8.71
C ALA A 87 -14.15 -1.88 -8.91
N VAL A 88 -13.37 -1.05 -8.21
CA VAL A 88 -11.90 -1.09 -8.25
C VAL A 88 -11.40 -2.38 -7.63
N LEU A 89 -11.96 -2.82 -6.51
CA LEU A 89 -11.58 -4.09 -5.87
C LEU A 89 -11.88 -5.28 -6.78
N GLU A 90 -13.07 -5.32 -7.40
CA GLU A 90 -13.46 -6.35 -8.37
C GLU A 90 -12.48 -6.41 -9.56
N GLU A 91 -12.19 -5.27 -10.19
CA GLU A 91 -11.25 -5.22 -11.32
C GLU A 91 -9.80 -5.56 -10.90
N THR A 92 -9.43 -5.26 -9.66
CA THR A 92 -8.12 -5.65 -9.10
C THR A 92 -8.01 -7.18 -8.98
N GLN A 93 -9.06 -7.84 -8.52
CA GLN A 93 -9.16 -9.31 -8.49
C GLN A 93 -9.10 -9.90 -9.89
N ASN A 94 -9.89 -9.35 -10.81
CA ASN A 94 -9.95 -9.79 -12.21
C ASN A 94 -8.60 -9.62 -12.92
N ALA A 95 -7.81 -8.60 -12.57
CA ALA A 95 -6.45 -8.40 -13.07
C ALA A 95 -5.43 -9.40 -12.49
N GLY A 96 -5.83 -10.20 -11.48
CA GLY A 96 -5.00 -11.25 -10.89
C GLY A 96 -3.97 -10.76 -9.87
N TYR A 97 -4.19 -9.60 -9.25
CA TYR A 97 -3.47 -9.24 -8.03
C TYR A 97 -3.96 -10.11 -6.87
N ARG A 98 -3.13 -10.25 -5.85
CA ARG A 98 -3.47 -11.00 -4.63
C ARG A 98 -3.71 -10.09 -3.44
N TYR A 99 -3.09 -8.91 -3.44
CA TYR A 99 -3.14 -7.98 -2.31
C TYR A 99 -3.23 -6.54 -2.80
N GLY A 100 -4.15 -5.77 -2.22
CA GLY A 100 -4.34 -4.34 -2.45
C GLY A 100 -4.09 -3.54 -1.18
N PHE A 101 -3.32 -2.46 -1.30
CA PHE A 101 -2.94 -1.60 -0.18
C PHE A 101 -3.56 -0.22 -0.32
N THR A 102 -4.20 0.22 0.75
CA THR A 102 -4.78 1.57 0.87
C THR A 102 -3.80 2.55 1.53
N VAL A 103 -4.25 3.75 1.86
CA VAL A 103 -3.55 4.71 2.71
C VAL A 103 -4.14 4.78 4.12
N ASP A 104 -5.21 4.03 4.37
CA ASP A 104 -5.84 3.98 5.67
C ASP A 104 -4.86 3.46 6.72
N THR A 105 -4.92 4.09 7.89
CA THR A 105 -3.99 3.78 8.96
C THR A 105 -4.53 2.64 9.81
N GLY A 106 -3.89 1.50 9.71
CA GLY A 106 -4.29 0.33 10.46
C GLY A 106 -3.23 -0.77 10.44
N ARG A 107 -3.62 -1.91 10.93
CA ARG A 107 -2.84 -3.14 10.93
C ARG A 107 -3.53 -4.19 10.11
N VAL A 108 -2.75 -5.04 9.51
CA VAL A 108 -3.25 -6.19 8.74
C VAL A 108 -3.35 -7.39 9.67
N PHE A 109 -4.51 -8.03 9.64
CA PHE A 109 -4.80 -9.29 10.32
C PHE A 109 -5.10 -10.41 9.31
N PRO A 110 -4.94 -11.70 9.69
CA PRO A 110 -5.17 -12.82 8.78
C PRO A 110 -6.60 -12.95 8.23
N TRP A 111 -7.55 -12.24 8.80
CA TRP A 111 -8.97 -12.24 8.42
C TRP A 111 -9.40 -10.98 7.68
N ASP A 112 -8.49 -10.02 7.45
CA ASP A 112 -8.79 -8.81 6.68
C ASP A 112 -8.97 -9.13 5.19
N ASP A 113 -9.73 -8.29 4.51
CA ASP A 113 -9.86 -8.39 3.06
C ASP A 113 -8.48 -8.16 2.41
N PRO A 114 -7.94 -9.13 1.67
CA PRO A 114 -6.63 -9.00 1.05
C PRO A 114 -6.53 -7.86 0.04
N TYR A 115 -7.64 -7.32 -0.43
CA TYR A 115 -7.68 -6.21 -1.38
C TYR A 115 -7.91 -4.85 -0.71
N ASN A 116 -8.03 -4.81 0.61
CA ASN A 116 -8.23 -3.59 1.39
C ASN A 116 -7.31 -3.59 2.62
N LEU A 117 -5.99 -3.64 2.37
CA LEU A 117 -5.01 -3.73 3.44
C LEU A 117 -4.56 -2.34 3.88
N ASP A 118 -4.71 -2.09 5.17
CA ASP A 118 -4.24 -0.87 5.83
C ASP A 118 -2.72 -0.81 5.90
N ARG A 119 -2.19 0.38 6.17
CA ARG A 119 -0.76 0.61 6.38
C ARG A 119 -0.52 1.48 7.60
N VAL A 120 0.60 1.26 8.28
CA VAL A 120 1.09 2.19 9.31
C VAL A 120 2.11 3.12 8.64
N PRO A 121 1.77 4.38 8.37
CA PRO A 121 2.67 5.30 7.69
C PRO A 121 3.81 5.76 8.61
N PHE A 122 5.00 5.88 8.05
CA PHE A 122 6.16 6.50 8.68
C PHE A 122 6.68 7.59 7.76
N PHE A 123 6.74 8.81 8.29
CA PHE A 123 7.27 9.96 7.57
C PHE A 123 8.58 10.39 8.21
N GLU A 124 9.49 10.96 7.42
CA GLU A 124 10.69 11.59 7.94
C GLU A 124 10.31 12.76 8.86
N GLY A 125 10.98 12.84 10.01
CA GLY A 125 10.75 13.90 10.98
C GLY A 125 11.58 13.73 12.25
N PRO A 126 11.66 14.76 13.09
CA PRO A 126 12.54 14.80 14.27
C PRO A 126 12.24 13.73 15.34
N VAL A 127 11.10 13.06 15.28
CA VAL A 127 10.70 11.99 16.22
C VAL A 127 10.63 10.62 15.56
N SER A 128 11.24 10.44 14.41
CA SER A 128 10.99 9.30 13.52
C SER A 128 11.31 7.94 14.14
N PHE A 129 12.49 7.78 14.79
CA PHE A 129 12.94 6.46 15.24
C PHE A 129 12.26 5.97 16.52
N GLU A 130 12.10 6.83 17.52
CA GLU A 130 11.38 6.47 18.74
C GLU A 130 9.89 6.24 18.47
N HIS A 131 9.30 7.03 17.58
CA HIS A 131 7.91 6.85 17.14
C HIS A 131 7.73 5.53 16.36
N PHE A 132 8.71 5.19 15.52
CA PHE A 132 8.75 3.89 14.83
C PHE A 132 8.81 2.73 15.82
N ARG A 133 9.73 2.77 16.79
CA ARG A 133 9.82 1.76 17.84
C ARG A 133 8.54 1.64 18.65
N PHE A 134 7.99 2.78 19.06
CA PHE A 134 6.74 2.83 19.83
C PHE A 134 5.57 2.20 19.06
N ARG A 135 5.39 2.55 17.79
CA ARG A 135 4.35 1.96 16.93
C ARG A 135 4.54 0.47 16.72
N LEU A 136 5.77 0.00 16.53
CA LEU A 136 6.07 -1.43 16.43
C LEU A 136 5.81 -2.16 17.75
N THR A 137 6.15 -1.56 18.89
CA THR A 137 6.00 -2.20 20.21
C THR A 137 4.53 -2.25 20.65
N LEU A 138 3.78 -1.17 20.46
CA LEU A 138 2.33 -1.17 20.67
C LEU A 138 1.63 -2.17 19.76
N SER A 139 2.26 -2.52 18.62
CA SER A 139 1.73 -3.52 17.73
C SER A 139 1.59 -4.90 18.36
N ALA A 140 2.53 -5.31 19.18
CA ALA A 140 2.47 -6.57 19.91
C ALA A 140 1.44 -6.52 21.07
N PHE A 141 1.33 -5.36 21.74
CA PHE A 141 0.45 -5.21 22.90
C PHE A 141 -1.04 -5.06 22.52
N SER A 142 -1.34 -4.43 21.40
CA SER A 142 -2.73 -4.28 20.94
C SER A 142 -3.31 -5.54 20.31
N ALA A 143 -2.48 -6.47 19.84
CA ALA A 143 -2.95 -7.80 19.46
C ALA A 143 -3.49 -8.56 20.69
N LEU A 144 -2.95 -8.28 21.88
CA LEU A 144 -3.44 -8.83 23.15
C LEU A 144 -4.73 -8.13 23.62
N LEU A 145 -4.80 -6.79 23.41
CA LEU A 145 -5.98 -5.98 23.76
C LEU A 145 -7.15 -6.18 22.78
N TRP A 146 -6.88 -6.52 21.54
CA TRP A 146 -7.93 -6.70 20.52
C TRP A 146 -8.78 -7.96 20.76
N LYS A 147 -8.27 -8.98 21.44
CA LYS A 147 -9.11 -10.08 21.95
C LYS A 147 -10.19 -9.59 22.90
N SER A 148 -10.03 -8.40 23.49
CA SER A 148 -11.03 -7.75 24.32
C SER A 148 -11.92 -6.74 23.56
N HIS A 149 -11.62 -6.39 22.31
CA HIS A 149 -12.35 -5.35 21.56
C HIS A 149 -13.78 -5.74 21.16
N LYS A 150 -14.11 -7.03 21.08
CA LYS A 150 -15.53 -7.44 21.03
C LYS A 150 -16.33 -6.96 22.27
N PHE A 151 -15.64 -6.49 23.29
CA PHE A 151 -16.25 -5.94 24.51
C PHE A 151 -16.41 -4.40 24.43
N PHE A 152 -15.65 -3.71 23.58
CA PHE A 152 -15.62 -2.23 23.50
C PHE A 152 -16.43 -1.63 22.35
N ASP A 153 -16.94 -2.42 21.42
CA ASP A 153 -17.84 -1.93 20.35
C ASP A 153 -19.19 -1.39 20.86
N HIS A 154 -19.42 -1.48 22.17
CA HIS A 154 -20.58 -0.90 22.87
C HIS A 154 -20.27 0.38 23.67
N MET A 155 -19.05 0.89 23.62
CA MET A 155 -18.74 2.19 24.23
C MET A 155 -18.40 3.22 23.14
N GLU A 156 -19.30 4.19 22.97
CA GLU A 156 -19.15 5.37 22.10
C GLU A 156 -17.96 6.26 22.51
N PHE A 157 -16.74 5.86 22.28
CA PHE A 157 -15.54 6.65 22.61
C PHE A 157 -14.65 6.99 21.41
N THR A 158 -15.20 7.06 20.21
CA THR A 158 -14.44 7.53 19.05
C THR A 158 -15.21 8.56 18.23
N LYS A 159 -15.53 9.71 18.84
CA LYS A 159 -15.65 10.94 18.05
C LYS A 159 -14.28 11.60 18.00
N PRO A 160 -13.67 11.78 16.84
CA PRO A 160 -12.44 12.56 16.74
C PRO A 160 -12.77 14.01 17.15
N LEU A 161 -12.03 14.55 18.11
CA LEU A 161 -12.00 15.97 18.39
C LEU A 161 -11.51 16.68 17.12
N ALA A 162 -12.46 17.29 16.41
CA ALA A 162 -12.14 18.21 15.32
C ALA A 162 -11.33 19.37 15.89
N LYS A 163 -10.02 19.34 15.73
CA LYS A 163 -9.17 20.51 15.98
C LYS A 163 -9.37 21.47 14.82
N THR A 164 -10.13 22.53 15.08
CA THR A 164 -10.06 23.78 14.32
C THR A 164 -8.64 24.33 14.44
N ILE A 165 -7.87 24.26 13.38
CA ILE A 165 -6.63 25.00 13.22
C ILE A 165 -7.03 26.38 12.69
N PRO A 166 -6.72 27.50 13.35
CA PRO A 166 -6.91 28.83 12.74
C PRO A 166 -5.86 29.00 11.65
N GLU A 167 -6.29 29.39 10.47
CA GLU A 167 -5.41 29.82 9.39
C GLU A 167 -4.68 31.13 9.76
N PRO A 168 -3.47 31.35 9.21
CA PRO A 168 -2.66 32.52 9.47
C PRO A 168 -3.21 33.80 8.84
#